data_60c9a57f8db814a46891fe381c4874d6
#
_entry.id   60c9a57f8db814a46891fe381c4874d6
#
_cell.length_a   1.000
_cell.length_b   1.000
_cell.length_c   1.000
_cell.angle_alpha   90.00
_cell.angle_beta   90.00
_cell.angle_gamma   90.00
#
_symmetry.space_group_name_H-M   'P 1'
#
loop_
_entity.id
_entity.type
_entity.pdbx_description
1 polymer ?
#
loop_
_entity_poly.entity_id
_entity_poly.type
_entity_poly.pdbx_seq_one_letter_code
_entity_poly.pdbx_strand_id
1 'polypeptide(L)'
;MGHLAIDRENNRNALKTIIKCIKYIEEDKFSIGICPEGTRNKKEGLLPFKSGCFKIASKAKCPLVICTITNADKVFKNFPFKKTTMEFHIVDVIEYEDLKDLSTHEIALLARRKMVENLNINESLEESKQMIE
;
A
#
# COMPACT_ATOMS: atom_id res chain seq x y z
N MET A 1 5.79 -7.03 -17.49
CA MET A 1 5.53 -6.43 -16.16
C MET A 1 6.19 -5.05 -16.14
N GLY A 2 5.45 -4.00 -15.89
CA GLY A 2 5.96 -2.62 -15.93
C GLY A 2 6.17 -2.07 -14.52
N HIS A 3 7.27 -1.35 -14.30
CA HIS A 3 7.51 -0.61 -13.07
C HIS A 3 7.38 0.89 -13.33
N LEU A 4 6.69 1.59 -12.45
CA LEU A 4 6.64 3.03 -12.44
C LEU A 4 7.45 3.54 -11.25
N ALA A 5 8.51 4.30 -11.52
CA ALA A 5 9.30 4.92 -10.47
C ALA A 5 8.54 6.12 -9.89
N ILE A 6 8.46 6.19 -8.55
CA ILE A 6 7.97 7.37 -7.83
C ILE A 6 9.18 8.11 -7.28
N ASP A 7 9.36 9.34 -7.72
CA ASP A 7 10.35 10.26 -7.18
C ASP A 7 9.85 10.79 -5.84
N ARG A 8 10.49 10.35 -4.76
CA ARG A 8 10.04 10.65 -3.38
C ARG A 8 10.51 12.02 -2.89
N GLU A 9 11.52 12.57 -3.54
CA GLU A 9 12.10 13.88 -3.20
C GLU A 9 11.42 15.00 -3.97
N ASN A 10 10.68 14.66 -5.04
CA ASN A 10 10.00 15.62 -5.89
C ASN A 10 8.50 15.33 -5.99
N ASN A 11 7.71 16.05 -5.19
CA ASN A 11 6.26 15.92 -5.14
C ASN A 11 5.58 16.10 -6.51
N ARG A 12 6.16 16.94 -7.39
CA ARG A 12 5.61 17.19 -8.73
C ARG A 12 5.78 15.96 -9.65
N ASN A 13 6.93 15.31 -9.55
CA ASN A 13 7.19 14.07 -10.30
C ASN A 13 6.38 12.88 -9.74
N ALA A 14 6.24 12.80 -8.42
CA ALA A 14 5.38 11.81 -7.77
C ALA A 14 3.94 11.95 -8.25
N LEU A 15 3.39 13.18 -8.33
CA LEU A 15 2.05 13.43 -8.82
C LEU A 15 1.86 12.99 -10.29
N LYS A 16 2.84 13.23 -11.16
CA LYS A 16 2.80 12.76 -12.56
C LYS A 16 2.70 11.23 -12.62
N THR A 17 3.42 10.52 -11.77
CA THR A 17 3.35 9.06 -11.70
C THR A 17 1.98 8.59 -11.23
N ILE A 18 1.39 9.24 -10.22
CA ILE A 18 0.02 8.95 -9.75
C ILE A 18 -1.00 9.14 -10.90
N ILE A 19 -0.93 10.25 -11.63
CA ILE A 19 -1.82 10.51 -12.78
C ILE A 19 -1.67 9.42 -13.85
N LYS A 20 -0.44 8.97 -14.12
CA LYS A 20 -0.20 7.90 -15.07
C LYS A 20 -0.79 6.56 -14.60
N CYS A 21 -0.71 6.26 -13.30
CA CYS A 21 -1.35 5.08 -12.71
C CYS A 21 -2.87 5.12 -12.91
N ILE A 22 -3.50 6.26 -12.58
CA ILE A 22 -4.95 6.46 -12.76
C ILE A 22 -5.35 6.18 -14.21
N LYS A 23 -4.65 6.79 -15.17
CA LYS A 23 -4.91 6.59 -16.59
C LYS A 23 -4.81 5.13 -17.03
N TYR A 24 -3.83 4.37 -16.52
CA TYR A 24 -3.69 2.95 -16.86
C TYR A 24 -4.84 2.10 -16.31
N ILE A 25 -5.39 2.44 -15.15
CA ILE A 25 -6.55 1.76 -14.60
C ILE A 25 -7.81 2.13 -15.39
N GLU A 26 -8.04 3.41 -15.68
CA GLU A 26 -9.19 3.88 -16.47
C GLU A 26 -9.23 3.31 -17.90
N GLU A 27 -8.06 3.04 -18.48
CA GLU A 27 -7.93 2.41 -19.80
C GLU A 27 -7.95 0.86 -19.73
N ASP A 28 -8.25 0.29 -18.56
CA ASP A 28 -8.26 -1.16 -18.29
C ASP A 28 -6.99 -1.91 -18.74
N LYS A 29 -5.85 -1.23 -18.65
CA LYS A 29 -4.56 -1.78 -19.10
C LYS A 29 -3.87 -2.61 -18.03
N PHE A 30 -3.90 -2.16 -16.79
CA PHE A 30 -3.16 -2.76 -15.69
C PHE A 30 -3.82 -2.55 -14.35
N SER A 31 -3.70 -3.55 -13.46
CA SER A 31 -3.85 -3.36 -12.03
C SER A 31 -2.55 -2.77 -11.45
N ILE A 32 -2.66 -1.90 -10.45
CA ILE A 32 -1.52 -1.20 -9.85
C ILE A 32 -1.28 -1.71 -8.43
N GLY A 33 -0.10 -2.28 -8.19
CA GLY A 33 0.36 -2.63 -6.85
C GLY A 33 1.22 -1.52 -6.24
N ILE A 34 0.91 -1.12 -5.01
CA ILE A 34 1.62 -0.03 -4.30
C ILE A 34 1.95 -0.47 -2.89
N CYS A 35 3.17 -0.15 -2.44
CA CYS A 35 3.55 -0.24 -1.03
C CYS A 35 3.37 1.13 -0.39
N PRO A 36 2.37 1.33 0.50
CA PRO A 36 2.06 2.64 1.06
C PRO A 36 3.16 3.18 1.99
N GLU A 37 3.99 2.31 2.55
CA GLU A 37 5.17 2.68 3.34
C GLU A 37 6.22 3.43 2.52
N GLY A 38 6.21 3.26 1.21
CA GLY A 38 7.10 3.94 0.29
C GLY A 38 8.57 3.55 0.41
N THR A 39 8.98 2.70 1.34
CA THR A 39 10.35 2.23 1.53
C THR A 39 10.37 0.80 2.04
N ARG A 40 11.55 0.17 2.00
CA ARG A 40 11.73 -1.16 2.58
C ARG A 40 11.76 -1.07 4.11
N ASN A 41 10.88 -1.79 4.76
CA ASN A 41 10.89 -1.92 6.21
C ASN A 41 11.99 -2.90 6.65
N LYS A 42 12.83 -2.48 7.59
CA LYS A 42 13.86 -3.32 8.23
C LYS A 42 13.56 -3.57 9.71
N LYS A 43 12.42 -3.07 10.19
CA LYS A 43 11.96 -3.19 11.57
C LYS A 43 10.73 -4.08 11.63
N GLU A 44 10.35 -4.48 12.81
CA GLU A 44 9.04 -5.12 13.04
C GLU A 44 7.91 -4.09 12.91
N GLY A 45 6.72 -4.58 12.51
CA GLY A 45 5.54 -3.74 12.32
C GLY A 45 5.48 -3.07 10.95
N LEU A 46 4.59 -2.09 10.80
CA LEU A 46 4.39 -1.29 9.60
C LEU A 46 4.97 0.11 9.78
N LEU A 47 5.67 0.61 8.79
CA LEU A 47 6.11 2.00 8.73
C LEU A 47 4.92 2.95 8.49
N PRO A 48 5.10 4.29 8.66
CA PRO A 48 4.08 5.26 8.31
C PRO A 48 3.61 5.13 6.86
N PHE A 49 2.30 5.29 6.64
CA PHE A 49 1.70 5.22 5.31
C PHE A 49 1.64 6.60 4.66
N LYS A 50 2.02 6.67 3.40
CA LYS A 50 1.85 7.85 2.56
C LYS A 50 0.43 7.91 2.00
N SER A 51 -0.44 8.73 2.58
CA SER A 51 -1.86 8.81 2.17
C SER A 51 -2.07 9.18 0.70
N GLY A 52 -1.13 9.90 0.11
CA GLY A 52 -1.20 10.34 -1.29
C GLY A 52 -1.34 9.21 -2.32
N CYS A 53 -0.84 8.00 -2.04
CA CYS A 53 -0.95 6.87 -2.95
C CYS A 53 -2.40 6.34 -3.07
N PHE A 54 -3.22 6.49 -2.04
CA PHE A 54 -4.63 6.07 -2.04
C PHE A 54 -5.51 6.94 -2.94
N LYS A 55 -5.01 8.09 -3.38
CA LYS A 55 -5.66 8.94 -4.38
C LYS A 55 -5.90 8.21 -5.71
N ILE A 56 -5.10 7.18 -6.00
CA ILE A 56 -5.26 6.38 -7.21
C ILE A 56 -6.60 5.65 -7.18
N ALA A 57 -6.94 4.95 -6.10
CA ALA A 57 -8.20 4.22 -6.00
C ALA A 57 -9.42 5.15 -6.10
N SER A 58 -9.42 6.26 -5.34
CA SER A 58 -10.54 7.21 -5.34
C SER A 58 -10.72 7.96 -6.67
N LYS A 59 -9.64 8.27 -7.39
CA LYS A 59 -9.71 8.99 -8.67
C LYS A 59 -9.99 8.07 -9.86
N ALA A 60 -9.40 6.88 -9.88
CA ALA A 60 -9.67 5.89 -10.92
C ALA A 60 -11.00 5.15 -10.69
N LYS A 61 -11.71 5.41 -9.58
CA LYS A 61 -12.99 4.77 -9.22
C LYS A 61 -12.93 3.25 -9.28
N CYS A 62 -11.85 2.69 -8.75
CA CYS A 62 -11.61 1.25 -8.76
C CYS A 62 -11.60 0.68 -7.33
N PRO A 63 -11.84 -0.63 -7.17
CA PRO A 63 -11.72 -1.30 -5.88
C PRO A 63 -10.30 -1.20 -5.31
N LEU A 64 -10.20 -1.19 -3.98
CA LEU A 64 -8.94 -1.25 -3.24
C LEU A 64 -8.76 -2.65 -2.66
N VAL A 65 -7.79 -3.41 -3.17
CA VAL A 65 -7.40 -4.71 -2.63
C VAL A 65 -6.29 -4.51 -1.61
N ILE A 66 -6.55 -4.88 -0.37
CA ILE A 66 -5.59 -4.79 0.73
C ILE A 66 -4.88 -6.13 0.87
N CYS A 67 -3.54 -6.10 0.80
CA CYS A 67 -2.70 -7.29 0.89
C CYS A 67 -1.59 -7.11 1.91
N THR A 68 -1.19 -8.21 2.56
CA THR A 68 0.00 -8.27 3.40
C THR A 68 0.98 -9.31 2.87
N ILE A 69 2.27 -9.06 3.07
CA ILE A 69 3.36 -9.97 2.71
C ILE A 69 4.24 -10.16 3.94
N THR A 70 4.44 -11.41 4.35
CA THR A 70 5.32 -11.75 5.47
C THR A 70 6.60 -12.44 5.00
N ASN A 71 7.66 -12.37 5.80
CA ASN A 71 8.97 -12.96 5.54
C ASN A 71 9.71 -12.48 4.28
N ALA A 72 9.27 -11.41 3.62
CA ALA A 72 9.93 -10.89 2.43
C ALA A 72 11.37 -10.40 2.71
N ASP A 73 11.64 -9.87 3.89
CA ASP A 73 12.97 -9.44 4.35
C ASP A 73 13.95 -10.60 4.51
N LYS A 74 13.45 -11.80 4.83
CA LYS A 74 14.25 -13.01 5.06
C LYS A 74 14.79 -13.62 3.77
N VAL A 75 14.20 -13.32 2.62
CA VAL A 75 14.62 -13.90 1.33
C VAL A 75 16.09 -13.62 1.07
N PHE A 76 16.51 -12.36 1.14
CA PHE A 76 17.91 -11.99 0.90
C PHE A 76 18.85 -12.41 2.03
N LYS A 77 18.37 -12.46 3.27
CA LYS A 77 19.17 -12.92 4.41
C LYS A 77 19.47 -14.42 4.36
N ASN A 78 18.54 -15.19 3.82
CA ASN A 78 18.62 -16.65 3.77
C ASN A 78 19.28 -17.18 2.49
N PHE A 79 19.25 -16.41 1.40
CA PHE A 79 19.83 -16.81 0.11
C PHE A 79 21.37 -16.85 0.17
N PRO A 80 22.04 -17.85 -0.45
CA PRO A 80 21.47 -19.00 -1.17
C PRO A 80 21.28 -20.24 -0.28
N PHE A 81 21.62 -20.18 1.00
CA PHE A 81 21.83 -21.36 1.86
C PHE A 81 20.56 -21.88 2.55
N LYS A 82 19.52 -21.06 2.65
CA LYS A 82 18.29 -21.44 3.35
C LYS A 82 17.05 -21.07 2.55
N LYS A 83 16.13 -22.04 2.42
CA LYS A 83 14.82 -21.80 1.81
C LYS A 83 14.01 -20.82 2.68
N THR A 84 13.36 -19.87 2.03
CA THR A 84 12.43 -18.93 2.68
C THR A 84 11.05 -19.04 2.06
N THR A 85 10.03 -19.22 2.88
CA THR A 85 8.65 -19.18 2.47
C THR A 85 8.11 -17.78 2.76
N MET A 86 7.68 -17.08 1.72
CA MET A 86 6.90 -15.84 1.83
C MET A 86 5.42 -16.18 1.81
N GLU A 87 4.65 -15.51 2.62
CA GLU A 87 3.20 -15.63 2.63
C GLU A 87 2.59 -14.33 2.13
N PHE A 88 1.66 -14.47 1.18
CA PHE A 88 0.90 -13.36 0.62
C PHE A 88 -0.57 -13.55 0.98
N HIS A 89 -1.15 -12.59 1.70
CA HIS A 89 -2.53 -12.64 2.12
C HIS A 89 -3.32 -11.50 1.48
N ILE A 90 -4.43 -11.83 0.84
CA ILE A 90 -5.46 -10.85 0.49
C ILE A 90 -6.30 -10.66 1.74
N VAL A 91 -6.21 -9.49 2.36
CA VAL A 91 -6.86 -9.19 3.65
C VAL A 91 -8.30 -8.78 3.43
N ASP A 92 -8.53 -7.90 2.45
CA ASP A 92 -9.85 -7.38 2.14
C ASP A 92 -9.90 -6.78 0.73
N VAL A 93 -11.12 -6.65 0.20
CA VAL A 93 -11.43 -5.94 -1.04
C VAL A 93 -12.51 -4.91 -0.72
N ILE A 94 -12.18 -3.63 -0.87
CA ILE A 94 -13.10 -2.53 -0.59
C ILE A 94 -13.55 -1.94 -1.93
N GLU A 95 -14.85 -1.99 -2.18
CA GLU A 95 -15.43 -1.45 -3.41
C GLU A 95 -15.35 0.08 -3.44
N TYR A 96 -15.33 0.66 -4.64
CA TYR A 96 -15.27 2.11 -4.79
C TYR A 96 -16.44 2.83 -4.09
N GLU A 97 -17.64 2.23 -4.09
CA GLU A 97 -18.82 2.81 -3.44
C GLU A 97 -18.62 3.07 -1.94
N ASP A 98 -17.80 2.25 -1.27
CA ASP A 98 -17.45 2.40 0.14
C ASP A 98 -16.30 3.38 0.36
N LEU A 99 -15.56 3.72 -0.70
CA LEU A 99 -14.41 4.64 -0.65
C LEU A 99 -14.74 6.06 -1.09
N LYS A 100 -15.79 6.26 -1.89
CA LYS A 100 -16.06 7.50 -2.62
C LYS A 100 -16.18 8.75 -1.76
N ASP A 101 -16.73 8.60 -0.54
CA ASP A 101 -16.99 9.67 0.41
C ASP A 101 -15.86 9.87 1.43
N LEU A 102 -14.83 9.02 1.38
CA LEU A 102 -13.68 9.05 2.27
C LEU A 102 -12.56 9.92 1.69
N SER A 103 -11.89 10.67 2.56
CA SER A 103 -10.63 11.32 2.23
C SER A 103 -9.51 10.28 2.04
N THR A 104 -8.43 10.67 1.35
CA THR A 104 -7.26 9.77 1.18
C THR A 104 -6.63 9.36 2.51
N HIS A 105 -6.73 10.22 3.52
CA HIS A 105 -6.24 9.93 4.88
C HIS A 105 -7.11 8.87 5.58
N GLU A 106 -8.43 8.95 5.45
CA GLU A 106 -9.37 7.96 5.99
C GLU A 106 -9.22 6.61 5.30
N ILE A 107 -9.03 6.60 3.97
CA ILE A 107 -8.76 5.37 3.22
C ILE A 107 -7.44 4.74 3.69
N ALA A 108 -6.39 5.53 3.88
CA ALA A 108 -5.11 5.06 4.38
C ALA A 108 -5.23 4.47 5.80
N LEU A 109 -5.99 5.13 6.68
CA LEU A 109 -6.25 4.64 8.03
C LEU A 109 -7.01 3.31 8.02
N LEU A 110 -8.06 3.22 7.20
CA LEU A 110 -8.84 1.98 7.03
C LEU A 110 -7.96 0.83 6.54
N ALA A 111 -7.15 1.06 5.51
CA ALA A 111 -6.21 0.06 4.98
C ALA A 111 -5.19 -0.36 6.05
N ARG A 112 -4.60 0.59 6.77
CA ARG A 112 -3.64 0.31 7.84
C ARG A 112 -4.25 -0.55 8.94
N ARG A 113 -5.45 -0.21 9.42
CA ARG A 113 -6.14 -0.96 10.48
C ARG A 113 -6.36 -2.43 10.09
N LYS A 114 -6.81 -2.68 8.86
CA LYS A 114 -6.98 -4.05 8.36
C LYS A 114 -5.65 -4.83 8.25
N MET A 115 -4.57 -4.17 7.85
CA MET A 115 -3.24 -4.79 7.81
C MET A 115 -2.69 -5.08 9.21
N VAL A 116 -2.84 -4.15 10.15
CA VAL A 116 -2.43 -4.30 11.56
C VAL A 116 -3.14 -5.49 12.20
N GLU A 117 -4.46 -5.59 11.99
CA GLU A 117 -5.27 -6.71 12.48
C GLU A 117 -4.82 -8.05 11.87
N ASN A 118 -4.63 -8.13 10.56
CA ASN A 118 -4.18 -9.33 9.88
C ASN A 118 -2.78 -9.79 10.33
N LEU A 119 -1.89 -8.84 10.58
CA LEU A 119 -0.52 -9.11 11.03
C LEU A 119 -0.41 -9.32 12.55
N ASN A 120 -1.52 -9.22 13.29
CA ASN A 120 -1.56 -9.30 14.75
C ASN A 120 -0.60 -8.29 15.44
N ILE A 121 -0.47 -7.08 14.86
CA ILE A 121 0.32 -6.00 15.43
C ILE A 121 -0.50 -5.31 16.53
N ASN A 122 0.09 -5.15 17.71
CA ASN A 122 -0.56 -4.41 18.80
C ASN A 122 -0.38 -2.90 18.58
N GLU A 123 -1.32 -2.29 17.89
CA GLU A 123 -1.34 -0.87 17.55
C GLU A 123 -2.74 -0.29 17.82
N SER A 124 -2.83 0.72 18.65
CA SER A 124 -4.08 1.41 18.95
C SER A 124 -4.58 2.25 17.77
N LEU A 125 -5.84 2.68 17.82
CA LEU A 125 -6.42 3.56 16.80
C LEU A 125 -5.68 4.91 16.74
N GLU A 126 -5.29 5.46 17.87
CA GLU A 126 -4.57 6.75 17.91
C GLU A 126 -3.15 6.62 17.34
N GLU A 127 -2.45 5.53 17.64
CA GLU A 127 -1.16 5.23 17.01
C GLU A 127 -1.31 5.07 15.50
N SER A 128 -2.33 4.34 15.04
CA SER A 128 -2.60 4.19 13.60
C SER A 128 -2.82 5.55 12.91
N LYS A 129 -3.54 6.49 13.54
CA LYS A 129 -3.75 7.83 12.98
C LYS A 129 -2.45 8.62 12.86
N GLN A 130 -1.56 8.52 13.85
CA GLN A 130 -0.25 9.19 13.83
C GLN A 130 0.69 8.62 12.77
N MET A 131 0.43 7.40 12.30
CA MET A 131 1.22 6.70 11.29
C MET A 131 0.71 6.94 9.86
N ILE A 132 -0.14 7.94 9.61
CA ILE A 132 -0.58 8.34 8.27
C ILE A 132 0.01 9.72 7.96
N GLU A 133 0.81 9.79 6.88
CA GLU A 133 1.47 11.00 6.36
C GLU A 133 0.84 11.51 5.05
#